data_3f82071d0e3a8bd412f74f838662e6c7
#
_entry.id   3f82071d0e3a8bd412f74f838662e6c7
#
_cell.length_a   1.000
_cell.length_b   1.000
_cell.length_c   1.000
_cell.angle_alpha   90.00
_cell.angle_beta   90.00
_cell.angle_gamma   90.00
#
_symmetry.space_group_name_H-M   'P 1'
#
loop_
_entity.id
_entity.type
_entity.pdbx_description
1 polymer ?
#
loop_
_entity_poly.entity_id
_entity_poly.type
_entity_poly.pdbx_seq_one_letter_code
_entity_poly.pdbx_strand_id
1 'polypeptide(L)'
;MNEAVNYVCRKAHEFRRRYPLTLAFRLKAHSKILVKHLNDGEKILYVFTAQKGGSNFDVVSTYVIAISDKRIIIARKRLLFGYFFLAITPDLFNDIKVRMGLLWAKIEIDTVKEFIVLSNIQSGAASEIESAITKYVMRAKKKIAKNDPVKREGSD
;
A
#
# COMPACT_ATOMS: atom_id res chain seq x y z
N MET A 1 -12.81 -7.31 14.89
CA MET A 1 -12.72 -6.01 14.17
C MET A 1 -11.90 -4.95 14.90
N ASN A 2 -12.12 -4.68 16.18
CA ASN A 2 -11.35 -3.65 16.92
C ASN A 2 -9.85 -3.95 17.04
N GLU A 3 -9.46 -5.20 17.24
CA GLU A 3 -8.06 -5.60 17.36
C GLU A 3 -7.28 -5.39 16.04
N ALA A 4 -7.85 -5.81 14.91
CA ALA A 4 -7.24 -5.58 13.59
C ALA A 4 -7.10 -4.10 13.26
N VAL A 5 -8.11 -3.27 13.61
CA VAL A 5 -8.02 -1.80 13.45
C VAL A 5 -6.89 -1.22 14.30
N ASN A 6 -6.78 -1.65 15.56
CA ASN A 6 -5.72 -1.20 16.44
C ASN A 6 -4.33 -1.64 15.93
N TYR A 7 -4.22 -2.85 15.41
CA TYR A 7 -2.98 -3.34 14.79
C TYR A 7 -2.55 -2.46 13.61
N VAL A 8 -3.43 -2.26 12.62
CA VAL A 8 -3.12 -1.44 11.43
C VAL A 8 -2.81 0.00 11.82
N CYS A 9 -3.61 0.59 12.71
CA CYS A 9 -3.40 1.96 13.19
C CYS A 9 -2.05 2.10 13.91
N ARG A 10 -1.70 1.15 14.77
CA ARG A 10 -0.40 1.12 15.46
C ARG A 10 0.76 1.03 14.45
N LYS A 11 0.67 0.15 13.44
CA LYS A 11 1.69 0.03 12.39
C LYS A 11 1.86 1.33 11.59
N ALA A 12 0.76 2.00 11.26
CA ALA A 12 0.79 3.32 10.61
C ALA A 12 1.47 4.39 11.49
N HIS A 13 1.20 4.38 12.80
CA HIS A 13 1.89 5.27 13.75
C HIS A 13 3.37 4.93 13.93
N GLU A 14 3.74 3.64 13.94
CA GLU A 14 5.14 3.18 13.98
C GLU A 14 5.91 3.67 12.74
N PHE A 15 5.31 3.55 11.56
CA PHE A 15 5.87 4.08 10.33
C PHE A 15 6.09 5.58 10.42
N ARG A 16 5.07 6.36 10.83
CA ARG A 16 5.17 7.81 10.98
C ARG A 16 6.25 8.22 12.00
N ARG A 17 6.43 7.47 13.09
CA ARG A 17 7.50 7.76 14.07
C ARG A 17 8.89 7.57 13.50
N ARG A 18 9.08 6.56 12.65
CA ARG A 18 10.37 6.35 11.96
C ARG A 18 10.62 7.39 10.88
N TYR A 19 9.56 7.90 10.26
CA TYR A 19 9.63 8.83 9.15
C TYR A 19 8.74 10.07 9.42
N PRO A 20 9.17 10.94 10.36
CA PRO A 20 8.33 12.01 10.90
C PRO A 20 7.94 13.09 9.88
N LEU A 21 8.69 13.25 8.79
CA LEU A 21 8.34 14.20 7.72
C LEU A 21 7.21 13.65 6.81
N THR A 22 6.85 12.38 6.92
CA THR A 22 5.69 11.84 6.19
C THR A 22 4.41 12.38 6.81
N LEU A 23 3.63 13.09 6.02
CA LEU A 23 2.36 13.66 6.46
C LEU A 23 1.31 12.55 6.65
N ALA A 24 0.75 12.47 7.84
CA ALA A 24 -0.22 11.43 8.17
C ALA A 24 -1.20 11.89 9.26
N PHE A 25 -2.48 11.95 8.92
CA PHE A 25 -3.56 12.42 9.78
C PHE A 25 -4.70 11.40 9.81
N ARG A 26 -5.50 11.42 10.88
CA ARG A 26 -6.73 10.60 11.05
C ARG A 26 -6.50 9.09 10.84
N LEU A 27 -5.34 8.57 11.20
CA LEU A 27 -4.91 7.19 10.90
C LEU A 27 -5.91 6.14 11.38
N LYS A 28 -6.51 6.31 12.56
CA LYS A 28 -7.52 5.38 13.08
C LYS A 28 -8.75 5.30 12.18
N ALA A 29 -9.22 6.44 11.64
CA ALA A 29 -10.38 6.47 10.76
C ALA A 29 -10.09 5.78 9.42
N HIS A 30 -8.88 5.98 8.86
CA HIS A 30 -8.45 5.33 7.62
C HIS A 30 -8.23 3.82 7.82
N SER A 31 -7.62 3.42 8.95
CA SER A 31 -7.44 2.01 9.32
C SER A 31 -8.76 1.25 9.43
N LYS A 32 -9.82 1.90 9.95
CA LYS A 32 -11.16 1.29 9.98
C LYS A 32 -11.67 0.92 8.58
N ILE A 33 -11.46 1.80 7.59
CA ILE A 33 -11.86 1.53 6.21
C ILE A 33 -11.05 0.36 5.63
N LEU A 34 -9.74 0.35 5.84
CA LEU A 34 -8.87 -0.72 5.39
C LEU A 34 -9.33 -2.08 5.94
N VAL A 35 -9.48 -2.17 7.25
CA VAL A 35 -9.86 -3.41 7.93
C VAL A 35 -11.26 -3.90 7.55
N LYS A 36 -12.22 -2.98 7.34
CA LYS A 36 -13.57 -3.33 6.89
C LYS A 36 -13.57 -4.13 5.58
N HIS A 37 -12.57 -3.92 4.74
CA HIS A 37 -12.47 -4.53 3.41
C HIS A 37 -11.42 -5.65 3.34
N LEU A 38 -10.84 -6.09 4.47
CA LEU A 38 -9.99 -7.28 4.48
C LEU A 38 -10.84 -8.52 4.20
N ASN A 39 -10.28 -9.43 3.43
CA ASN A 39 -10.88 -10.74 3.22
C ASN A 39 -10.63 -11.64 4.44
N ASP A 40 -11.44 -12.66 4.61
CA ASP A 40 -11.22 -13.65 5.67
C ASP A 40 -9.85 -14.31 5.55
N GLY A 41 -9.13 -14.33 6.67
CA GLY A 41 -7.78 -14.88 6.75
C GLY A 41 -6.69 -14.07 6.03
N GLU A 42 -7.00 -12.88 5.48
CA GLU A 42 -6.02 -12.00 4.85
C GLU A 42 -5.07 -11.39 5.88
N LYS A 43 -3.75 -11.59 5.70
CA LYS A 43 -2.71 -11.17 6.63
C LYS A 43 -2.02 -9.90 6.15
N ILE A 44 -1.97 -8.89 7.00
CA ILE A 44 -1.22 -7.65 6.76
C ILE A 44 0.27 -7.91 7.00
N LEU A 45 1.09 -7.64 6.00
CA LEU A 45 2.55 -7.82 6.03
C LEU A 45 3.29 -6.52 6.30
N TYR A 46 2.80 -5.40 5.76
CA TYR A 46 3.42 -4.09 5.89
C TYR A 46 2.38 -2.98 5.84
N VAL A 47 2.59 -1.90 6.59
CA VAL A 47 1.70 -0.73 6.61
C VAL A 47 2.53 0.54 6.55
N PHE A 48 2.14 1.46 5.69
CA PHE A 48 2.71 2.79 5.59
C PHE A 48 1.63 3.85 5.28
N THR A 49 2.02 5.11 5.28
CA THR A 49 1.15 6.23 5.00
C THR A 49 1.72 7.10 3.90
N ALA A 50 0.85 7.67 3.08
CA ALA A 50 1.21 8.61 2.02
C ALA A 50 0.03 9.50 1.68
N GLN A 51 0.24 10.48 0.81
CA GLN A 51 -0.83 11.21 0.15
C GLN A 51 -0.97 10.70 -1.29
N LYS A 52 -2.19 10.59 -1.80
CA LYS A 52 -2.45 10.24 -3.20
C LYS A 52 -2.58 11.52 -4.03
N GLY A 53 -1.80 11.61 -5.11
CA GLY A 53 -1.83 12.72 -6.06
C GLY A 53 -0.57 13.58 -6.05
N GLY A 54 -0.57 14.60 -6.86
CA GLY A 54 0.58 15.50 -7.06
C GLY A 54 0.80 16.47 -5.89
N SER A 55 1.63 17.32 -5.92
CA SER A 55 2.44 18.23 -5.14
C SER A 55 1.79 19.10 -4.04
N ASN A 56 0.54 19.03 -3.72
CA ASN A 56 -0.03 19.92 -2.70
C ASN A 56 -0.09 19.24 -1.34
N PHE A 57 0.40 19.92 -0.30
CA PHE A 57 0.28 19.53 1.11
C PHE A 57 -1.20 19.52 1.55
N ASP A 58 -1.97 18.64 0.94
CA ASP A 58 -3.35 18.43 1.33
C ASP A 58 -3.39 17.48 2.52
N VAL A 59 -3.42 18.05 3.71
CA VAL A 59 -3.53 17.34 4.99
C VAL A 59 -4.73 16.36 4.99
N VAL A 60 -5.74 16.66 4.20
CA VAL A 60 -6.97 15.86 4.08
C VAL A 60 -6.76 14.63 3.20
N SER A 61 -5.73 14.58 2.36
CA SER A 61 -5.51 13.50 1.39
C SER A 61 -4.63 12.34 1.91
N THR A 62 -4.46 12.21 3.22
CA THR A 62 -3.74 11.06 3.82
C THR A 62 -4.46 9.75 3.55
N TYR A 63 -3.69 8.76 3.13
CA TYR A 63 -4.11 7.39 2.96
C TYR A 63 -3.31 6.47 3.88
N VAL A 64 -3.95 5.43 4.40
CA VAL A 64 -3.26 4.27 4.97
C VAL A 64 -3.16 3.22 3.89
N ILE A 65 -1.94 2.77 3.64
CA ILE A 65 -1.63 1.75 2.65
C ILE A 65 -1.15 0.50 3.39
N ALA A 66 -1.67 -0.65 3.01
CA ALA A 66 -1.21 -1.94 3.51
C ALA A 66 -0.83 -2.86 2.37
N ILE A 67 0.24 -3.61 2.57
CA ILE A 67 0.59 -4.77 1.76
C ILE A 67 0.14 -5.99 2.54
N SER A 68 -0.78 -6.75 1.97
CA SER A 68 -1.23 -8.02 2.53
C SER A 68 -0.57 -9.20 1.81
N ASP A 69 -0.88 -10.40 2.23
CA ASP A 69 -0.47 -11.62 1.53
C ASP A 69 -1.23 -11.85 0.20
N LYS A 70 -2.28 -11.05 -0.07
CA LYS A 70 -3.13 -11.18 -1.26
C LYS A 70 -3.08 -9.97 -2.21
N ARG A 71 -2.89 -8.74 -1.69
CA ARG A 71 -3.00 -7.49 -2.47
C ARG A 71 -2.36 -6.29 -1.78
N ILE A 72 -2.17 -5.20 -2.53
CA ILE A 72 -1.87 -3.88 -1.98
C ILE A 72 -3.20 -3.16 -1.79
N ILE A 73 -3.42 -2.59 -0.61
CA ILE A 73 -4.67 -1.92 -0.24
C ILE A 73 -4.38 -0.46 0.07
N ILE A 74 -5.13 0.44 -0.56
CA ILE A 74 -5.06 1.88 -0.33
C ILE A 74 -6.41 2.34 0.19
N ALA A 75 -6.47 2.88 1.40
CA ALA A 75 -7.72 3.23 2.05
C ALA A 75 -7.70 4.61 2.71
N ARG A 76 -8.82 5.33 2.62
CA ARG A 76 -9.03 6.62 3.24
C ARG A 76 -10.50 6.83 3.62
N LYS A 77 -10.76 7.30 4.84
CA LYS A 77 -12.05 7.85 5.24
C LYS A 77 -12.13 9.32 4.78
N ARG A 78 -13.14 9.67 3.98
CA ARG A 78 -13.39 11.07 3.59
C ARG A 78 -13.77 11.91 4.79
N LEU A 79 -13.63 13.23 4.69
CA LEU A 79 -13.87 14.14 5.80
C LEU A 79 -15.34 14.16 6.20
N LEU A 80 -16.23 14.34 5.25
CA LEU A 80 -17.68 14.46 5.48
C LEU A 80 -18.38 13.11 5.26
N PHE A 81 -18.44 12.63 4.02
CA PHE A 81 -19.18 11.41 3.67
C PHE A 81 -18.32 10.43 2.86
N GLY A 82 -18.58 9.13 3.06
CA GLY A 82 -17.98 8.06 2.28
C GLY A 82 -16.53 7.79 2.61
N TYR A 83 -15.88 7.03 1.72
CA TYR A 83 -14.49 6.62 1.80
C TYR A 83 -13.92 6.39 0.39
N PHE A 84 -12.60 6.26 0.31
CA PHE A 84 -11.88 5.75 -0.84
C PHE A 84 -11.28 4.40 -0.47
N PHE A 85 -11.37 3.45 -1.38
CA PHE A 85 -10.76 2.13 -1.25
C PHE A 85 -10.28 1.66 -2.62
N LEU A 86 -9.05 1.18 -2.68
CA LEU A 86 -8.46 0.59 -3.88
C LEU A 86 -7.69 -0.65 -3.47
N ALA A 87 -7.84 -1.72 -4.23
CA ALA A 87 -7.10 -2.97 -4.07
C ALA A 87 -6.36 -3.30 -5.37
N ILE A 88 -5.07 -3.56 -5.27
CA ILE A 88 -4.20 -3.93 -6.39
C ILE A 88 -3.72 -5.34 -6.16
N THR A 89 -4.27 -6.28 -6.91
CA THR A 89 -3.83 -7.68 -6.92
C THR A 89 -2.59 -7.85 -7.81
N PRO A 90 -1.80 -8.91 -7.66
CA PRO A 90 -0.56 -9.08 -8.42
C PRO A 90 -0.73 -9.11 -9.94
N ASP A 91 -1.87 -9.57 -10.42
CA ASP A 91 -2.24 -9.58 -11.85
C ASP A 91 -2.51 -8.18 -12.41
N LEU A 92 -2.91 -7.24 -11.56
CA LEU A 92 -3.14 -5.85 -11.96
C LEU A 92 -1.87 -4.98 -11.91
N PHE A 93 -0.81 -5.45 -11.26
CA PHE A 93 0.42 -4.69 -11.06
C PHE A 93 1.34 -4.82 -12.29
N ASN A 94 1.71 -3.70 -12.89
CA ASN A 94 2.68 -3.62 -13.98
C ASN A 94 4.07 -3.27 -13.47
N ASP A 95 4.24 -2.07 -12.89
CA ASP A 95 5.55 -1.53 -12.53
C ASP A 95 5.48 -0.58 -11.32
N ILE A 96 6.63 -0.30 -10.72
CA ILE A 96 6.80 0.69 -9.67
C ILE A 96 8.01 1.56 -9.99
N LYS A 97 7.85 2.89 -9.84
CA LYS A 97 8.93 3.86 -9.95
C LYS A 97 9.01 4.70 -8.68
N VAL A 98 10.22 4.87 -8.20
CA VAL A 98 10.50 5.72 -7.04
C VAL A 98 11.25 6.96 -7.50
N ARG A 99 10.70 8.14 -7.19
CA ARG A 99 11.33 9.43 -7.42
C ARG A 99 11.69 10.05 -6.08
N MET A 100 12.96 10.08 -5.76
CA MET A 100 13.45 10.67 -4.51
C MET A 100 13.84 12.13 -4.71
N GLY A 101 13.26 13.00 -3.87
CA GLY A 101 13.71 14.36 -3.68
C GLY A 101 14.55 14.48 -2.40
N LEU A 102 14.95 15.70 -2.04
CA LEU A 102 15.77 15.94 -0.86
C LEU A 102 15.07 15.52 0.45
N LEU A 103 13.82 15.89 0.65
CA LEU A 103 13.06 15.63 1.86
C LEU A 103 11.94 14.61 1.64
N TRP A 104 11.29 14.66 0.48
CA TRP A 104 10.15 13.83 0.14
C TRP A 104 10.36 13.04 -1.14
N ALA A 105 9.79 11.85 -1.16
CA ALA A 105 9.73 10.98 -2.30
C ALA A 105 8.31 10.86 -2.84
N LYS A 106 8.23 10.46 -4.12
CA LYS A 106 7.01 10.00 -4.79
C LYS A 106 7.20 8.56 -5.22
N ILE A 107 6.14 7.77 -5.04
CA ILE A 107 6.07 6.39 -5.51
C ILE A 107 4.95 6.32 -6.54
N GLU A 108 5.31 5.92 -7.74
CA GLU A 108 4.41 5.76 -8.87
C GLU A 108 4.18 4.27 -9.06
N ILE A 109 2.93 3.84 -8.97
CA ILE A 109 2.52 2.44 -9.19
C ILE A 109 1.70 2.40 -10.47
N ASP A 110 2.23 1.71 -11.47
CA ASP A 110 1.52 1.45 -12.71
C ASP A 110 0.72 0.17 -12.59
N THR A 111 -0.57 0.24 -12.93
CA THR A 111 -1.48 -0.89 -12.93
C THR A 111 -2.22 -0.97 -14.25
N VAL A 112 -2.80 -2.14 -14.55
CA VAL A 112 -3.63 -2.35 -15.74
C VAL A 112 -4.82 -1.37 -15.80
N LYS A 113 -5.30 -0.87 -14.64
CA LYS A 113 -6.49 -0.04 -14.55
C LYS A 113 -6.21 1.45 -14.43
N GLU A 114 -5.20 1.82 -13.65
CA GLU A 114 -4.90 3.22 -13.35
C GLU A 114 -3.42 3.40 -12.97
N PHE A 115 -2.96 4.63 -13.10
CA PHE A 115 -1.66 5.07 -12.62
C PHE A 115 -1.82 5.79 -11.27
N ILE A 116 -1.12 5.29 -10.23
CA ILE A 116 -1.26 5.76 -8.86
C ILE A 116 0.00 6.48 -8.45
N VAL A 117 -0.14 7.71 -7.98
CA VAL A 117 0.96 8.49 -7.41
C VAL A 117 0.76 8.62 -5.91
N LEU A 118 1.72 8.12 -5.14
CA LEU A 118 1.82 8.31 -3.69
C LEU A 118 2.93 9.34 -3.42
N SER A 119 2.60 10.38 -2.69
CA SER A 119 3.47 11.54 -2.45
C SER A 119 3.62 11.86 -0.97
N ASN A 120 4.46 12.87 -0.67
CA ASN A 120 4.74 13.38 0.68
C ASN A 120 5.19 12.28 1.66
N ILE A 121 5.97 11.34 1.12
CA ILE A 121 6.66 10.29 1.87
C ILE A 121 8.07 10.79 2.16
N GLN A 122 8.53 10.71 3.39
CA GLN A 122 9.93 11.04 3.70
C GLN A 122 10.87 10.20 2.85
N SER A 123 11.87 10.83 2.22
CA SER A 123 12.76 10.16 1.25
C SER A 123 13.42 8.90 1.80
N GLY A 124 13.80 8.89 3.10
CA GLY A 124 14.37 7.72 3.75
C GLY A 124 13.45 6.49 3.82
N ALA A 125 12.13 6.67 3.66
CA ALA A 125 11.17 5.55 3.65
C ALA A 125 11.00 4.90 2.27
N ALA A 126 11.39 5.61 1.20
CA ALA A 126 11.07 5.19 -0.16
C ALA A 126 11.64 3.81 -0.53
N SER A 127 12.90 3.55 -0.19
CA SER A 127 13.56 2.27 -0.46
C SER A 127 12.93 1.10 0.33
N GLU A 128 12.49 1.34 1.57
CA GLU A 128 11.79 0.33 2.38
C GLU A 128 10.45 -0.04 1.75
N ILE A 129 9.68 0.96 1.30
CA ILE A 129 8.38 0.76 0.65
C ILE A 129 8.55 0.05 -0.70
N GLU A 130 9.49 0.49 -1.53
CA GLU A 130 9.82 -0.15 -2.81
C GLU A 130 10.17 -1.62 -2.62
N SER A 131 11.05 -1.92 -1.66
CA SER A 131 11.44 -3.29 -1.32
C SER A 131 10.25 -4.13 -0.87
N ALA A 132 9.37 -3.57 -0.04
CA ALA A 132 8.19 -4.27 0.45
C ALA A 132 7.21 -4.61 -0.68
N ILE A 133 6.94 -3.67 -1.58
CA ILE A 133 6.06 -3.87 -2.74
C ILE A 133 6.68 -4.88 -3.70
N THR A 134 7.95 -4.72 -4.06
CA THR A 134 8.65 -5.61 -5.00
C THR A 134 8.70 -7.05 -4.48
N LYS A 135 9.06 -7.24 -3.20
CA LYS A 135 9.06 -8.58 -2.58
C LYS A 135 7.69 -9.23 -2.61
N TYR A 136 6.64 -8.46 -2.33
CA TYR A 136 5.27 -8.95 -2.39
C TYR A 136 4.91 -9.41 -3.80
N VAL A 137 5.10 -8.55 -4.81
CA VAL A 137 4.74 -8.84 -6.20
C VAL A 137 5.52 -10.05 -6.73
N MET A 138 6.83 -10.11 -6.47
CA MET A 138 7.67 -11.24 -6.91
C MET A 138 7.21 -12.57 -6.28
N ARG A 139 6.89 -12.59 -4.98
CA ARG A 139 6.37 -13.79 -4.30
C ARG A 139 5.03 -14.23 -4.89
N ALA A 140 4.15 -13.29 -5.15
CA ALA A 140 2.83 -13.57 -5.68
C ALA A 140 2.92 -14.11 -7.12
N LYS A 141 3.72 -13.50 -8.00
CA LYS A 141 3.95 -13.98 -9.37
C LYS A 141 4.57 -15.39 -9.39
N LYS A 142 5.52 -15.67 -8.49
CA LYS A 142 6.09 -17.03 -8.35
C LYS A 142 5.05 -18.08 -7.93
N LYS A 143 4.12 -17.74 -7.04
CA LYS A 143 3.02 -18.64 -6.63
C LYS A 143 2.09 -18.93 -7.81
N ILE A 144 1.73 -17.93 -8.59
CA ILE A 144 0.88 -18.09 -9.77
C ILE A 144 1.57 -19.00 -10.78
N ALA A 145 2.85 -18.75 -11.11
CA ALA A 145 3.61 -19.56 -12.07
C ALA A 145 3.79 -21.03 -11.63
N LYS A 146 3.86 -21.31 -10.32
CA LYS A 146 3.92 -22.68 -9.80
C LYS A 146 2.59 -23.44 -9.87
N ASN A 147 1.48 -22.69 -9.84
CA ASN A 147 0.14 -23.28 -9.86
C ASN A 147 -0.46 -23.36 -11.27
N ASP A 148 0.29 -22.93 -12.30
CA ASP A 148 -0.14 -23.01 -13.69
C ASP A 148 0.10 -24.45 -14.21
N PRO A 149 -0.98 -25.22 -14.54
CA PRO A 149 -0.87 -26.61 -14.94
C PRO A 149 -0.14 -26.80 -16.29
N VAL A 150 -0.11 -25.78 -17.14
CA VAL A 150 0.49 -25.85 -18.50
C VAL A 150 2.02 -26.05 -18.48
N LYS A 151 2.70 -25.74 -17.36
CA LYS A 151 4.17 -25.92 -17.25
C LYS A 151 4.62 -27.25 -16.66
N ARG A 152 3.71 -28.18 -16.32
CA ARG A 152 4.07 -29.48 -15.74
C ARG A 152 4.25 -30.60 -16.76
N GLU A 153 3.88 -30.39 -18.03
CA GLU A 153 3.97 -31.43 -19.08
C GLU A 153 5.19 -31.31 -20.00
N GLY A 154 6.18 -30.50 -19.66
CA GLY A 154 7.37 -30.25 -20.49
C GLY A 154 8.73 -30.70 -19.89
N SER A 155 8.72 -31.65 -18.96
CA SER A 155 9.98 -32.19 -18.41
C SER A 155 9.87 -33.73 -18.21
N ASP A 156 9.85 -34.43 -19.32
CA ASP A 156 10.27 -35.83 -19.45
C ASP A 156 11.31 -35.93 -20.56
#